data_af514e7811dac5911b22a64689a184d2
#
_entry.id   af514e7811dac5911b22a64689a184d2
#
_cell.length_a   1.000
_cell.length_b   1.000
_cell.length_c   1.000
_cell.angle_alpha   90.00
_cell.angle_beta   90.00
_cell.angle_gamma   90.00
#
_symmetry.space_group_name_H-M   'P 1'
#
loop_
_entity.id
_entity.type
_entity.pdbx_description
1 polymer ?
#
loop_
_entity_poly.entity_id
_entity_poly.type
_entity_poly.pdbx_seq_one_letter_code
_entity_poly.pdbx_strand_id
1 'polypeptide(L)'
;FLGGIPGRDGFYDLNKNHYAHPIENTVIYRFNASLFFANSKLFQEDIENHLKEDTKTVIVDAGTITNIDITAADTLLMLKNNLEKKGIAFYITEHMQGLNTQLRNLGMGSLIEEGCVRRTITAALLDSGLQKPFPLEGVPADLQENLKELQENAEKALSSHKHNTKNIEKIKKTLWLHTLPAEEENTLEEFAWAFGEDTVNEIEKRV
;
A
#
# COMPACT_ATOMS: atom_id res chain seq x y z
N PHE A 1 8.46 -3.86 1.32
CA PHE A 1 7.71 -3.13 0.30
C PHE A 1 6.23 -3.43 0.44
N LEU A 2 5.39 -2.46 0.09
CA LEU A 2 3.94 -2.57 0.24
C LEU A 2 3.25 -2.50 -1.12
N GLY A 3 2.09 -3.17 -1.20
CA GLY A 3 1.21 -3.15 -2.37
C GLY A 3 -0.26 -3.22 -1.95
N GLY A 4 -1.14 -3.16 -2.94
CA GLY A 4 -2.59 -3.28 -2.75
C GLY A 4 -3.08 -4.71 -2.98
N ILE A 5 -4.23 -5.02 -2.42
CA ILE A 5 -4.98 -6.24 -2.72
C ILE A 5 -6.25 -5.82 -3.46
N PRO A 6 -6.57 -6.43 -4.63
CA PRO A 6 -7.77 -6.09 -5.37
C PRO A 6 -9.02 -6.16 -4.49
N GLY A 7 -9.88 -5.13 -4.54
CA GLY A 7 -11.10 -5.06 -3.75
C GLY A 7 -10.92 -4.87 -2.24
N ARG A 8 -9.71 -4.57 -1.75
CA ARG A 8 -9.44 -4.27 -0.34
C ARG A 8 -8.82 -2.90 -0.14
N ASP A 9 -9.27 -2.23 0.90
CA ASP A 9 -8.57 -1.03 1.39
C ASP A 9 -7.31 -1.41 2.16
N GLY A 10 -6.29 -0.54 2.08
CA GLY A 10 -5.04 -0.68 2.80
C GLY A 10 -3.87 -1.18 1.94
N PHE A 11 -2.69 -1.20 2.57
CA PHE A 11 -1.44 -1.56 1.93
C PHE A 11 -0.79 -2.69 2.72
N TYR A 12 -0.33 -3.71 2.01
CA TYR A 12 0.09 -5.00 2.54
C TYR A 12 1.52 -5.29 2.14
N ASP A 13 2.25 -5.98 3.03
CA ASP A 13 3.63 -6.40 2.77
C ASP A 13 3.67 -7.42 1.63
N LEU A 14 4.34 -7.07 0.54
CA LEU A 14 4.45 -7.90 -0.67
C LEU A 14 5.14 -9.25 -0.40
N ASN A 15 6.03 -9.32 0.59
CA ASN A 15 6.73 -10.56 0.93
C ASN A 15 5.92 -11.48 1.85
N LYS A 16 4.93 -10.93 2.57
CA LYS A 16 4.14 -11.69 3.55
C LYS A 16 2.74 -12.02 3.08
N ASN A 17 2.30 -11.37 2.02
CA ASN A 17 0.95 -11.54 1.49
C ASN A 17 0.99 -11.81 -0.01
N HIS A 18 0.75 -13.05 -0.40
CA HIS A 18 0.77 -13.50 -1.79
C HIS A 18 -0.30 -12.85 -2.68
N TYR A 19 -1.32 -12.24 -2.08
CA TYR A 19 -2.40 -11.54 -2.80
C TYR A 19 -2.15 -10.05 -2.99
N ALA A 20 -1.06 -9.54 -2.42
CA ALA A 20 -0.67 -8.16 -2.58
C ALA A 20 0.14 -7.98 -3.88
N HIS A 21 -0.26 -6.99 -4.66
CA HIS A 21 0.40 -6.60 -5.91
C HIS A 21 1.00 -5.21 -5.76
N PRO A 22 2.17 -4.94 -6.36
CA PRO A 22 2.69 -3.59 -6.43
C PRO A 22 1.69 -2.64 -7.09
N ILE A 23 1.69 -1.38 -6.69
CA ILE A 23 0.93 -0.35 -7.39
C ILE A 23 1.73 0.07 -8.62
N GLU A 24 1.07 0.19 -9.78
CA GLU A 24 1.73 0.55 -11.03
C GLU A 24 2.56 1.83 -10.90
N ASN A 25 3.77 1.79 -11.45
CA ASN A 25 4.72 2.91 -11.47
C ASN A 25 5.07 3.49 -10.08
N THR A 26 4.79 2.76 -8.99
CA THR A 26 4.95 3.27 -7.63
C THR A 26 5.71 2.28 -6.74
N VAL A 27 6.70 2.78 -6.03
CA VAL A 27 7.40 2.04 -4.96
C VAL A 27 6.91 2.56 -3.61
N ILE A 28 6.30 1.70 -2.80
CA ILE A 28 5.91 2.02 -1.42
C ILE A 28 6.83 1.24 -0.48
N TYR A 29 7.63 1.95 0.29
CA TYR A 29 8.63 1.36 1.18
C TYR A 29 8.36 1.69 2.64
N ARG A 30 8.17 0.66 3.47
CA ARG A 30 8.08 0.77 4.93
C ARG A 30 9.40 0.33 5.55
N PHE A 31 10.06 1.23 6.25
CA PHE A 31 11.26 0.94 7.01
C PHE A 31 10.91 0.70 8.48
N ASN A 32 11.13 -0.53 8.97
CA ASN A 32 10.66 -0.96 10.29
C ASN A 32 11.66 -0.64 11.42
N ALA A 33 12.23 0.55 11.44
CA ALA A 33 13.14 1.03 12.47
C ALA A 33 13.20 2.55 12.50
N SER A 34 13.75 3.12 13.56
CA SER A 34 14.20 4.52 13.54
C SER A 34 15.32 4.70 12.50
N LEU A 35 15.38 5.87 11.89
CA LEU A 35 16.32 6.15 10.82
C LEU A 35 17.50 6.94 11.37
N PHE A 36 18.72 6.40 11.28
CA PHE A 36 19.93 7.01 11.82
C PHE A 36 21.17 6.65 10.98
N PHE A 37 22.31 7.24 11.28
CA PHE A 37 23.54 7.14 10.49
C PHE A 37 23.93 5.71 10.09
N ALA A 38 23.70 4.73 10.97
CA ALA A 38 24.15 3.35 10.73
C ALA A 38 23.26 2.60 9.72
N ASN A 39 22.02 3.02 9.49
CA ASN A 39 21.07 2.34 8.59
C ASN A 39 20.53 3.23 7.46
N SER A 40 20.86 4.52 7.44
CA SER A 40 20.36 5.45 6.42
C SER A 40 20.82 5.09 5.01
N LYS A 41 22.05 4.57 4.87
CA LYS A 41 22.57 4.10 3.60
C LYS A 41 21.83 2.86 3.09
N LEU A 42 21.58 1.88 3.96
CA LEU A 42 20.77 0.70 3.63
C LEU A 42 19.36 1.10 3.19
N PHE A 43 18.75 2.02 3.92
CA PHE A 43 17.44 2.57 3.57
C PHE A 43 17.42 3.16 2.16
N GLN A 44 18.43 3.95 1.80
CA GLN A 44 18.56 4.54 0.46
C GLN A 44 18.76 3.47 -0.60
N GLU A 45 19.72 2.55 -0.38
CA GLU A 45 20.05 1.48 -1.32
C GLU A 45 18.86 0.54 -1.57
N ASP A 46 18.09 0.20 -0.54
CA ASP A 46 16.89 -0.62 -0.68
C ASP A 46 15.87 0.03 -1.62
N ILE A 47 15.63 1.33 -1.48
CA ILE A 47 14.70 2.06 -2.35
C ILE A 47 15.26 2.13 -3.77
N GLU A 48 16.52 2.56 -3.93
CA GLU A 48 17.15 2.75 -5.25
C GLU A 48 17.22 1.44 -6.05
N ASN A 49 17.46 0.30 -5.38
CA ASN A 49 17.51 -1.03 -6.01
C ASN A 49 16.15 -1.56 -6.46
N HIS A 50 15.06 -1.01 -5.94
CA HIS A 50 13.69 -1.39 -6.32
C HIS A 50 13.07 -0.46 -7.37
N LEU A 51 13.80 0.58 -7.79
CA LEU A 51 13.33 1.44 -8.88
C LEU A 51 13.35 0.67 -10.21
N LYS A 52 12.25 0.76 -10.94
CA LYS A 52 12.10 0.28 -12.31
C LYS A 52 12.19 1.46 -13.29
N GLU A 53 12.35 1.19 -14.58
CA GLU A 53 12.40 2.24 -15.62
C GLU A 53 11.11 3.07 -15.69
N ASP A 54 9.99 2.47 -15.37
CA ASP A 54 8.67 3.07 -15.36
C ASP A 54 8.26 3.68 -14.01
N THR A 55 9.10 3.59 -12.98
CA THR A 55 8.81 4.17 -11.65
C THR A 55 8.64 5.69 -11.75
N LYS A 56 7.51 6.19 -11.31
CA LYS A 56 7.16 7.63 -11.27
C LYS A 56 7.03 8.19 -9.86
N THR A 57 6.80 7.32 -8.88
CA THR A 57 6.53 7.73 -7.51
C THR A 57 7.20 6.81 -6.52
N VAL A 58 7.83 7.40 -5.50
CA VAL A 58 8.36 6.70 -4.32
C VAL A 58 7.66 7.25 -3.08
N ILE A 59 7.09 6.37 -2.29
CA ILE A 59 6.39 6.69 -1.04
C ILE A 59 7.08 5.96 0.11
N VAL A 60 7.58 6.70 1.07
CA VAL A 60 8.11 6.16 2.33
C VAL A 60 7.00 6.15 3.37
N ASP A 61 6.63 4.97 3.83
CA ASP A 61 5.79 4.79 5.00
C ASP A 61 6.66 4.94 6.26
N ALA A 62 6.50 6.07 6.93
CA ALA A 62 7.25 6.46 8.12
C ALA A 62 6.53 6.09 9.44
N GLY A 63 5.51 5.23 9.40
CA GLY A 63 4.72 4.87 10.58
C GLY A 63 5.53 4.22 11.72
N THR A 64 6.68 3.64 11.40
CA THR A 64 7.62 3.04 12.36
C THR A 64 8.88 3.86 12.59
N ILE A 65 9.06 4.97 11.87
CA ILE A 65 10.19 5.89 12.05
C ILE A 65 9.86 6.85 13.19
N THR A 66 10.32 6.51 14.40
CA THR A 66 10.05 7.31 15.59
C THR A 66 11.08 8.42 15.81
N ASN A 67 12.27 8.28 15.24
CA ASN A 67 13.36 9.24 15.38
C ASN A 67 14.25 9.26 14.13
N ILE A 68 14.80 10.44 13.82
CA ILE A 68 15.72 10.67 12.70
C ILE A 68 16.88 11.50 13.23
N ASP A 69 18.12 11.07 12.97
CA ASP A 69 19.31 11.89 13.22
C ASP A 69 19.69 12.75 12.00
N ILE A 70 20.67 13.63 12.17
CA ILE A 70 21.07 14.58 11.13
C ILE A 70 21.60 13.86 9.87
N THR A 71 22.34 12.78 10.01
CA THR A 71 22.89 12.01 8.89
C THR A 71 21.77 11.34 8.08
N ALA A 72 20.79 10.81 8.78
CA ALA A 72 19.61 10.21 8.14
C ALA A 72 18.74 11.26 7.44
N ALA A 73 18.60 12.45 8.04
CA ALA A 73 17.92 13.58 7.43
C ALA A 73 18.61 14.04 6.13
N ASP A 74 19.93 14.15 6.15
CA ASP A 74 20.72 14.45 4.93
C ASP A 74 20.54 13.38 3.86
N THR A 75 20.52 12.10 4.25
CA THR A 75 20.28 10.97 3.34
C THR A 75 18.89 11.05 2.69
N LEU A 76 17.84 11.38 3.46
CA LEU A 76 16.49 11.58 2.94
C LEU A 76 16.44 12.72 1.91
N LEU A 77 17.12 13.84 2.19
CA LEU A 77 17.16 14.97 1.27
C LEU A 77 17.94 14.61 -0.01
N MET A 78 19.05 13.92 0.11
CA MET A 78 19.80 13.41 -1.04
C MET A 78 18.95 12.47 -1.89
N LEU A 79 18.27 11.51 -1.27
CA LEU A 79 17.38 10.58 -1.96
C LEU A 79 16.28 11.34 -2.71
N LYS A 80 15.56 12.25 -2.04
CA LYS A 80 14.56 13.10 -2.67
C LYS A 80 15.11 13.82 -3.89
N ASN A 81 16.24 14.51 -3.76
CA ASN A 81 16.85 15.27 -4.85
C ASN A 81 17.30 14.36 -6.02
N ASN A 82 17.78 13.15 -5.74
CA ASN A 82 18.17 12.17 -6.76
C ASN A 82 16.95 11.64 -7.52
N LEU A 83 15.85 11.38 -6.82
CA LEU A 83 14.59 10.94 -7.41
C LEU A 83 13.99 12.02 -8.30
N GLU A 84 13.96 13.27 -7.84
CA GLU A 84 13.46 14.41 -8.63
C GLU A 84 14.24 14.63 -9.92
N LYS A 85 15.57 14.50 -9.90
CA LYS A 85 16.40 14.56 -11.12
C LYS A 85 16.03 13.49 -12.15
N LYS A 86 15.47 12.37 -11.68
CA LYS A 86 14.96 11.29 -12.55
C LYS A 86 13.48 11.49 -12.93
N GLY A 87 12.84 12.57 -12.48
CA GLY A 87 11.41 12.82 -12.69
C GLY A 87 10.50 11.96 -11.81
N ILE A 88 11.02 11.43 -10.70
CA ILE A 88 10.30 10.58 -9.76
C ILE A 88 9.84 11.44 -8.58
N ALA A 89 8.54 11.46 -8.31
CA ALA A 89 7.96 12.14 -7.14
C ALA A 89 8.32 11.36 -5.85
N PHE A 90 8.56 12.11 -4.77
CA PHE A 90 8.93 11.54 -3.47
C PHE A 90 7.98 12.00 -2.38
N TYR A 91 7.47 11.05 -1.59
CA TYR A 91 6.58 11.32 -0.47
C TYR A 91 6.98 10.59 0.80
N ILE A 92 6.76 11.21 1.95
CA ILE A 92 6.84 10.63 3.30
C ILE A 92 5.42 10.62 3.88
N THR A 93 4.96 9.47 4.33
CA THR A 93 3.57 9.28 4.77
C THR A 93 3.48 8.53 6.10
N GLU A 94 2.28 8.41 6.64
CA GLU A 94 1.96 7.64 7.87
C GLU A 94 2.80 8.06 9.09
N HIS A 95 3.44 9.22 9.05
CA HIS A 95 4.38 9.69 10.04
C HIS A 95 3.73 9.91 11.42
N MET A 96 4.46 9.57 12.47
CA MET A 96 4.04 9.80 13.83
C MET A 96 4.06 11.30 14.19
N GLN A 97 3.28 11.66 15.20
CA GLN A 97 3.30 13.02 15.75
C GLN A 97 4.72 13.38 16.21
N GLY A 98 5.24 14.51 15.73
CA GLY A 98 6.59 14.99 16.06
C GLY A 98 7.61 14.84 14.93
N LEU A 99 7.41 13.99 13.93
CA LEU A 99 8.34 13.87 12.80
C LEU A 99 8.52 15.21 12.07
N ASN A 100 7.45 15.94 11.82
CA ASN A 100 7.51 17.25 11.18
C ASN A 100 8.34 18.26 11.99
N THR A 101 8.26 18.20 13.31
CA THR A 101 9.09 19.04 14.20
C THR A 101 10.55 18.63 14.13
N GLN A 102 10.84 17.33 14.10
CA GLN A 102 12.21 16.83 13.93
C GLN A 102 12.79 17.26 12.58
N LEU A 103 12.04 17.09 11.48
CA LEU A 103 12.49 17.52 10.15
C LEU A 103 12.81 19.02 10.12
N ARG A 104 11.97 19.89 10.71
CA ARG A 104 12.26 21.34 10.80
C ARG A 104 13.51 21.63 11.63
N ASN A 105 13.65 20.97 12.78
CA ASN A 105 14.81 21.17 13.66
C ASN A 105 16.13 20.70 13.02
N LEU A 106 16.06 19.74 12.10
CA LEU A 106 17.19 19.23 11.34
C LEU A 106 17.44 20.00 10.01
N GLY A 107 16.71 21.10 9.76
CA GLY A 107 16.85 21.90 8.56
C GLY A 107 16.14 21.33 7.32
N MET A 108 15.27 20.34 7.49
CA MET A 108 14.53 19.68 6.40
C MET A 108 13.11 20.22 6.23
N GLY A 109 12.84 21.44 6.65
CA GLY A 109 11.54 22.11 6.51
C GLY A 109 11.03 22.16 5.08
N SER A 110 11.93 22.26 4.10
CA SER A 110 11.61 22.23 2.68
C SER A 110 10.81 21.00 2.26
N LEU A 111 11.05 19.82 2.81
CA LEU A 111 10.26 18.62 2.51
C LEU A 111 8.77 18.79 2.84
N ILE A 112 8.48 19.56 3.88
CA ILE A 112 7.10 19.86 4.29
C ILE A 112 6.50 20.95 3.41
N GLU A 113 7.25 22.02 3.14
CA GLU A 113 6.82 23.17 2.36
C GLU A 113 6.59 22.82 0.88
N GLU A 114 7.43 21.96 0.31
CA GLU A 114 7.30 21.43 -1.05
C GLU A 114 6.22 20.35 -1.18
N GLY A 115 5.58 19.99 -0.08
CA GLY A 115 4.47 19.03 -0.10
C GLY A 115 4.90 17.56 -0.19
N CYS A 116 6.16 17.24 0.12
CA CYS A 116 6.64 15.85 0.15
C CYS A 116 6.08 15.07 1.35
N VAL A 117 5.59 15.73 2.39
CA VAL A 117 5.01 15.07 3.57
C VAL A 117 3.49 15.02 3.45
N ARG A 118 2.93 13.81 3.47
CA ARG A 118 1.49 13.54 3.39
C ARG A 118 1.03 12.72 4.58
N ARG A 119 -0.24 12.86 4.94
CA ARG A 119 -0.78 12.16 6.10
C ARG A 119 -0.88 10.65 5.87
N THR A 120 -1.26 10.23 4.68
CA THR A 120 -1.50 8.82 4.34
C THR A 120 -0.87 8.46 3.01
N ILE A 121 -0.57 7.17 2.81
CA ILE A 121 -0.15 6.61 1.52
C ILE A 121 -1.21 6.92 0.45
N THR A 122 -2.49 6.77 0.78
CA THR A 122 -3.59 7.10 -0.14
C THR A 122 -3.53 8.54 -0.63
N ALA A 123 -3.25 9.52 0.26
CA ALA A 123 -3.14 10.92 -0.13
C ALA A 123 -1.96 11.14 -1.10
N ALA A 124 -0.81 10.51 -0.85
CA ALA A 124 0.34 10.60 -1.72
C ALA A 124 0.07 9.98 -3.12
N LEU A 125 -0.64 8.84 -3.17
CA LEU A 125 -1.04 8.23 -4.44
C LEU A 125 -1.99 9.11 -5.25
N LEU A 126 -2.97 9.74 -4.59
CA LEU A 126 -3.88 10.70 -5.25
C LEU A 126 -3.13 11.93 -5.77
N ASP A 127 -2.19 12.47 -4.99
CA ASP A 127 -1.35 13.61 -5.40
C ASP A 127 -0.42 13.25 -6.57
N SER A 128 0.01 11.99 -6.69
CA SER A 128 0.77 11.49 -7.83
C SER A 128 -0.06 11.32 -9.11
N GLY A 129 -1.37 11.59 -9.06
CA GLY A 129 -2.29 11.51 -10.19
C GLY A 129 -3.01 10.17 -10.34
N LEU A 130 -2.77 9.21 -9.45
CA LEU A 130 -3.50 7.94 -9.43
C LEU A 130 -4.89 8.11 -8.84
N GLN A 131 -5.83 7.29 -9.28
CA GLN A 131 -7.21 7.28 -8.78
C GLN A 131 -7.56 5.91 -8.22
N LYS A 132 -8.47 5.89 -7.25
CA LYS A 132 -9.03 4.63 -6.73
C LYS A 132 -10.01 4.01 -7.74
N PRO A 133 -10.05 2.69 -7.90
CA PRO A 133 -9.11 1.72 -7.34
C PRO A 133 -7.72 1.92 -7.95
N PHE A 134 -6.67 1.95 -7.13
CA PHE A 134 -5.32 2.14 -7.62
C PHE A 134 -4.92 0.99 -8.55
N PRO A 135 -4.32 1.29 -9.72
CA PRO A 135 -3.91 0.26 -10.67
C PRO A 135 -2.83 -0.63 -10.05
N LEU A 136 -3.01 -1.93 -10.12
CA LEU A 136 -2.12 -2.93 -9.54
C LEU A 136 -1.38 -3.68 -10.64
N GLU A 137 -0.09 -3.88 -10.47
CA GLU A 137 0.74 -4.63 -11.42
C GLU A 137 0.23 -6.07 -11.58
N GLY A 138 0.04 -6.50 -12.84
CA GLY A 138 -0.41 -7.85 -13.16
C GLY A 138 -1.90 -8.14 -12.91
N VAL A 139 -2.68 -7.14 -12.48
CA VAL A 139 -4.12 -7.26 -12.29
C VAL A 139 -4.84 -6.55 -13.44
N PRO A 140 -5.65 -7.24 -14.26
CA PRO A 140 -6.38 -6.61 -15.34
C PRO A 140 -7.31 -5.48 -14.90
N ALA A 141 -7.37 -4.40 -15.67
CA ALA A 141 -8.15 -3.21 -15.31
C ALA A 141 -9.66 -3.50 -15.24
N ASP A 142 -10.17 -4.35 -16.13
CA ASP A 142 -11.56 -4.79 -16.14
C ASP A 142 -11.93 -5.58 -14.88
N LEU A 143 -11.01 -6.40 -14.37
CA LEU A 143 -11.19 -7.10 -13.09
C LEU A 143 -11.26 -6.11 -11.92
N GLN A 144 -10.43 -5.07 -11.92
CA GLN A 144 -10.46 -4.04 -10.88
C GLN A 144 -11.76 -3.21 -10.92
N GLU A 145 -12.26 -2.92 -12.13
CA GLU A 145 -13.50 -2.17 -12.31
C GLU A 145 -14.72 -2.98 -11.87
N ASN A 146 -14.78 -4.26 -12.25
CA ASN A 146 -15.82 -5.20 -11.80
C ASN A 146 -15.83 -5.36 -10.28
N LEU A 147 -14.66 -5.40 -9.64
CA LEU A 147 -14.53 -5.48 -8.19
C LEU A 147 -14.96 -4.20 -7.50
N LYS A 148 -14.70 -3.04 -8.09
CA LYS A 148 -15.18 -1.75 -7.61
C LYS A 148 -16.71 -1.70 -7.64
N GLU A 149 -17.33 -2.10 -8.75
CA GLU A 149 -18.78 -2.14 -8.88
C GLU A 149 -19.42 -3.10 -7.88
N LEU A 150 -18.84 -4.30 -7.71
CA LEU A 150 -19.27 -5.28 -6.72
C LEU A 150 -19.15 -4.76 -5.28
N GLN A 151 -18.07 -4.03 -4.98
CA GLN A 151 -17.86 -3.42 -3.67
C GLN A 151 -18.86 -2.29 -3.41
N GLU A 152 -19.12 -1.40 -4.38
CA GLU A 152 -20.12 -0.36 -4.28
C GLU A 152 -21.53 -0.93 -4.12
N ASN A 153 -21.86 -2.00 -4.83
CA ASN A 153 -23.14 -2.70 -4.71
C ASN A 153 -23.30 -3.39 -3.34
N ALA A 154 -22.20 -4.00 -2.83
CA ALA A 154 -22.17 -4.56 -1.49
C ALA A 154 -22.36 -3.47 -0.41
N GLU A 155 -21.71 -2.33 -0.53
CA GLU A 155 -21.85 -1.20 0.38
C GLU A 155 -23.27 -0.60 0.36
N LYS A 156 -23.87 -0.48 -0.84
CA LYS A 156 -25.28 -0.05 -1.00
C LYS A 156 -26.25 -1.04 -0.35
N ALA A 157 -26.04 -2.34 -0.55
CA ALA A 157 -26.84 -3.39 0.09
C ALA A 157 -26.69 -3.36 1.62
N LEU A 158 -25.49 -3.03 2.13
CA LEU A 158 -25.18 -2.90 3.55
C LEU A 158 -25.87 -1.68 4.19
N SER A 159 -25.88 -0.55 3.50
CA SER A 159 -26.53 0.69 3.99
C SER A 159 -28.05 0.56 4.06
N SER A 160 -28.62 -0.31 3.22
CA SER A 160 -30.07 -0.58 3.20
C SER A 160 -30.54 -1.61 4.24
N HIS A 161 -29.63 -2.45 4.79
CA HIS A 161 -29.96 -3.53 5.72
C HIS A 161 -29.18 -3.40 7.04
N LYS A 162 -29.66 -2.55 7.93
CA LYS A 162 -29.04 -2.25 9.24
C LYS A 162 -28.87 -3.43 10.22
N HIS A 163 -29.21 -4.68 9.86
CA HIS A 163 -29.36 -5.76 10.86
C HIS A 163 -28.69 -7.12 10.55
N ASN A 164 -27.76 -7.26 9.58
CA ASN A 164 -27.21 -8.57 9.32
C ASN A 164 -25.68 -8.60 9.11
N THR A 165 -24.93 -8.49 10.21
CA THR A 165 -23.45 -8.52 10.24
C THR A 165 -22.87 -9.82 9.63
N LYS A 166 -23.54 -10.98 9.74
CA LYS A 166 -23.07 -12.25 9.15
C LYS A 166 -23.09 -12.23 7.61
N ASN A 167 -24.11 -11.62 7.01
CA ASN A 167 -24.18 -11.52 5.54
C ASN A 167 -23.14 -10.54 4.98
N ILE A 168 -22.77 -9.53 5.75
CA ILE A 168 -21.72 -8.56 5.42
C ILE A 168 -20.36 -9.25 5.27
N GLU A 169 -19.98 -10.04 6.26
CA GLU A 169 -18.72 -10.80 6.20
C GLU A 169 -18.74 -11.83 5.07
N LYS A 170 -19.88 -12.49 4.83
CA LYS A 170 -20.03 -13.44 3.73
C LYS A 170 -19.87 -12.77 2.36
N ILE A 171 -20.46 -11.61 2.13
CA ILE A 171 -20.30 -10.83 0.88
C ILE A 171 -18.85 -10.39 0.70
N LYS A 172 -18.20 -9.84 1.74
CA LYS A 172 -16.79 -9.48 1.71
C LYS A 172 -15.89 -10.66 1.38
N LYS A 173 -16.15 -11.83 1.98
CA LYS A 173 -15.42 -13.08 1.71
C LYS A 173 -15.62 -13.55 0.26
N THR A 174 -16.84 -13.52 -0.26
CA THR A 174 -17.15 -13.92 -1.65
C THR A 174 -16.47 -13.00 -2.66
N LEU A 175 -16.51 -11.69 -2.44
CA LEU A 175 -15.82 -10.70 -3.28
C LEU A 175 -14.30 -10.94 -3.33
N TRP A 176 -13.72 -11.26 -2.20
CA TRP A 176 -12.30 -11.52 -2.13
C TRP A 176 -11.87 -12.79 -2.86
N LEU A 177 -12.70 -13.84 -2.86
CA LEU A 177 -12.45 -15.11 -3.56
C LEU A 177 -12.44 -14.98 -5.09
N HIS A 178 -13.28 -14.12 -5.65
CA HIS A 178 -13.27 -13.85 -7.08
C HIS A 178 -12.03 -13.10 -7.57
N THR A 179 -11.18 -12.61 -6.65
CA THR A 179 -9.94 -11.91 -6.98
C THR A 179 -8.70 -12.79 -6.98
N LEU A 180 -8.86 -14.08 -6.66
CA LEU A 180 -7.74 -15.01 -6.64
C LEU A 180 -7.38 -15.47 -8.05
N PRO A 181 -6.08 -15.57 -8.40
CA PRO A 181 -5.65 -16.18 -9.64
C PRO A 181 -6.15 -17.65 -9.72
N ALA A 182 -6.68 -18.03 -10.86
CA ALA A 182 -7.27 -19.37 -11.07
C ALA A 182 -6.24 -20.54 -11.04
N GLU A 183 -4.95 -20.27 -10.85
CA GLU A 183 -3.87 -21.23 -11.06
C GLU A 183 -3.26 -21.86 -9.79
N GLU A 184 -3.74 -21.55 -8.58
CA GLU A 184 -3.16 -22.08 -7.35
C GLU A 184 -4.12 -23.04 -6.63
N GLU A 185 -3.99 -24.34 -6.89
CA GLU A 185 -4.69 -25.41 -6.14
C GLU A 185 -4.46 -25.36 -4.61
N ASN A 186 -3.32 -24.81 -4.17
CA ASN A 186 -3.00 -24.63 -2.74
C ASN A 186 -3.79 -23.50 -2.08
N THR A 187 -4.44 -22.64 -2.83
CA THR A 187 -5.16 -21.46 -2.35
C THR A 187 -6.40 -21.82 -1.53
N LEU A 188 -7.08 -22.92 -1.88
CA LEU A 188 -8.29 -23.37 -1.20
C LEU A 188 -7.99 -23.95 0.19
N GLU A 189 -6.85 -24.64 0.38
CA GLU A 189 -6.42 -25.15 1.70
C GLU A 189 -5.98 -24.02 2.65
N GLU A 190 -5.23 -23.05 2.15
CA GLU A 190 -4.86 -21.84 2.91
C GLU A 190 -6.10 -21.02 3.27
N PHE A 191 -7.09 -21.03 2.39
CA PHE A 191 -8.38 -20.37 2.60
C PHE A 191 -9.21 -21.07 3.68
N ALA A 192 -9.27 -22.39 3.66
CA ALA A 192 -9.94 -23.19 4.68
C ALA A 192 -9.34 -22.95 6.06
N TRP A 193 -8.01 -22.82 6.13
CA TRP A 193 -7.32 -22.48 7.36
C TRP A 193 -7.67 -21.06 7.86
N ALA A 194 -7.75 -20.07 6.97
CA ALA A 194 -8.00 -18.67 7.34
C ALA A 194 -9.49 -18.37 7.66
N PHE A 195 -10.44 -19.09 7.08
CA PHE A 195 -11.86 -18.75 7.10
C PHE A 195 -12.80 -19.89 7.49
N GLY A 196 -12.27 -21.10 7.72
CA GLY A 196 -12.99 -22.31 8.08
C GLY A 196 -13.49 -23.12 6.89
N GLU A 197 -13.46 -24.45 7.02
CA GLU A 197 -13.83 -25.43 5.98
C GLU A 197 -15.26 -25.26 5.46
N ASP A 198 -16.22 -24.86 6.31
CA ASP A 198 -17.61 -24.64 5.91
C ASP A 198 -17.76 -23.52 4.86
N THR A 199 -16.85 -22.54 4.87
CA THR A 199 -16.85 -21.43 3.92
C THR A 199 -16.35 -21.86 2.55
N VAL A 200 -15.33 -22.74 2.49
CA VAL A 200 -14.78 -23.32 1.27
C VAL A 200 -15.82 -24.23 0.61
N ASN A 201 -16.47 -25.11 1.37
CA ASN A 201 -17.49 -26.01 0.89
C ASN A 201 -18.74 -25.28 0.32
N GLU A 202 -19.08 -24.11 0.85
CA GLU A 202 -20.20 -23.29 0.29
C GLU A 202 -19.82 -22.62 -1.04
N ILE A 203 -18.56 -22.37 -1.26
CA ILE A 203 -18.04 -21.75 -2.48
C ILE A 203 -17.89 -22.76 -3.59
N GLU A 204 -17.33 -23.94 -3.31
CA GLU A 204 -17.22 -25.05 -4.28
C GLU A 204 -18.59 -25.50 -4.83
N LYS A 205 -19.66 -25.35 -4.04
CA LYS A 205 -21.03 -25.65 -4.49
C LYS A 205 -21.65 -24.58 -5.41
N ARG A 206 -21.01 -23.41 -5.58
CA ARG A 206 -21.53 -22.28 -6.36
C ARG A 206 -20.72 -21.94 -7.60
N VAL A 207 -19.56 -22.59 -7.78
CA VAL A 207 -18.74 -22.57 -8.97
C VAL A 207 -19.06 -23.80 -9.83
#